data_e8ccba1843e54a4102980c8419b310a1
#
_entry.id   e8ccba1843e54a4102980c8419b310a1
#
_cell.length_a   1.000
_cell.length_b   1.000
_cell.length_c   1.000
_cell.angle_alpha   90.00
_cell.angle_beta   90.00
_cell.angle_gamma   90.00
#
_symmetry.space_group_name_H-M   'P 1'
#
loop_
_entity.id
_entity.type
_entity.pdbx_description
1 polymer ?
#
loop_
_entity_poly.entity_id
_entity_poly.type
_entity_poly.pdbx_seq_one_letter_code
_entity_poly.pdbx_strand_id
1 'polypeptide(L)'
;MSMVDVIKKYLLVAKPGIVFGNLITATGGFLFAARGHIDIVALLPTVIGISLVVASGCVFNNCIDRKMDRKMARTRNRVLAQERMSPKAAVFYGSLLCMAGMPMLWAATNMLAIGVVLAGLVIYVGLYSLYLKRHSIYGSLIGSLAGAAPPLAGYCAVRSHFDMQALILLSIFSLWQMPHCYAIAIFRFQDYSAAAIPVLPVKKGIPAAKKHIVGYILAFMAASLMLTVGGYTGYFYFVVVSVMGLSWLYLARAGYRTLDNRLWAKKLLVFSLLNVFVLSVMISIDFSVPAASDMLLTYAP
;
A
#
# COMPACT_ATOMS: atom_id res chain seq x y z
N MET A 1 30.43 -11.34 -14.51
CA MET A 1 29.25 -11.15 -13.64
C MET A 1 28.49 -12.47 -13.66
N SER A 2 28.29 -13.10 -12.49
CA SER A 2 27.61 -14.39 -12.44
C SER A 2 26.11 -14.24 -12.79
N MET A 3 25.46 -15.32 -13.23
CA MET A 3 24.01 -15.33 -13.47
C MET A 3 23.24 -14.92 -12.21
N VAL A 4 23.70 -15.33 -11.03
CA VAL A 4 23.13 -14.98 -9.73
C VAL A 4 23.18 -13.46 -9.49
N ASP A 5 24.27 -12.79 -9.83
CA ASP A 5 24.41 -11.33 -9.70
C ASP A 5 23.43 -10.59 -10.63
N VAL A 6 23.21 -11.12 -11.82
CA VAL A 6 22.24 -10.56 -12.78
C VAL A 6 20.83 -10.66 -12.20
N ILE A 7 20.41 -11.85 -11.78
CA ILE A 7 19.07 -12.08 -11.20
C ILE A 7 18.86 -11.18 -9.97
N LYS A 8 19.83 -11.15 -9.04
CA LYS A 8 19.78 -10.34 -7.84
C LYS A 8 19.60 -8.84 -8.16
N LYS A 9 20.28 -8.36 -9.21
CA LYS A 9 20.18 -6.97 -9.66
C LYS A 9 18.74 -6.62 -10.10
N TYR A 10 18.11 -7.45 -10.93
CA TYR A 10 16.74 -7.23 -11.39
C TYR A 10 15.72 -7.33 -10.26
N LEU A 11 15.86 -8.31 -9.36
CA LEU A 11 15.02 -8.43 -8.17
C LEU A 11 15.11 -7.20 -7.27
N LEU A 12 16.32 -6.68 -6.99
CA LEU A 12 16.49 -5.49 -6.14
C LEU A 12 15.85 -4.24 -6.74
N VAL A 13 15.85 -4.08 -8.06
CA VAL A 13 15.19 -2.94 -8.72
C VAL A 13 13.68 -3.01 -8.60
N ALA A 14 13.08 -4.21 -8.61
CA ALA A 14 11.65 -4.43 -8.42
C ALA A 14 11.18 -4.22 -6.96
N LYS A 15 12.09 -4.05 -5.97
CA LYS A 15 11.78 -3.84 -4.55
C LYS A 15 10.92 -4.96 -3.95
N PRO A 16 11.42 -6.19 -3.80
CA PRO A 16 10.63 -7.36 -3.42
C PRO A 16 9.83 -7.18 -2.11
N GLY A 17 10.35 -6.44 -1.14
CA GLY A 17 9.62 -6.16 0.10
C GLY A 17 8.34 -5.34 -0.09
N ILE A 18 8.33 -4.41 -1.06
CA ILE A 18 7.11 -3.65 -1.41
C ILE A 18 6.12 -4.55 -2.14
N VAL A 19 6.61 -5.35 -3.10
CA VAL A 19 5.78 -6.30 -3.85
C VAL A 19 5.13 -7.30 -2.91
N PHE A 20 5.89 -7.86 -1.95
CA PHE A 20 5.38 -8.81 -0.97
C PHE A 20 4.29 -8.20 -0.06
N GLY A 21 4.50 -6.97 0.43
CA GLY A 21 3.47 -6.28 1.21
C GLY A 21 2.17 -6.07 0.43
N ASN A 22 2.27 -5.68 -0.85
CA ASN A 22 1.10 -5.51 -1.71
C ASN A 22 0.44 -6.84 -2.10
N LEU A 23 1.21 -7.92 -2.23
CA LEU A 23 0.69 -9.27 -2.43
C LEU A 23 -0.23 -9.68 -1.26
N ILE A 24 0.20 -9.46 -0.02
CA ILE A 24 -0.61 -9.76 1.18
C ILE A 24 -1.91 -8.95 1.15
N THR A 25 -1.85 -7.65 0.91
CA THR A 25 -3.04 -6.80 0.93
C THR A 25 -3.98 -7.08 -0.24
N ALA A 26 -3.47 -7.38 -1.43
CA ALA A 26 -4.28 -7.78 -2.58
C ALA A 26 -4.99 -9.12 -2.33
N THR A 27 -4.28 -10.09 -1.75
CA THR A 27 -4.87 -11.38 -1.32
C THR A 27 -5.96 -11.14 -0.28
N GLY A 28 -5.71 -10.29 0.73
CA GLY A 28 -6.70 -9.93 1.73
C GLY A 28 -7.98 -9.33 1.12
N GLY A 29 -7.84 -8.41 0.17
CA GLY A 29 -8.97 -7.82 -0.55
C GLY A 29 -9.77 -8.86 -1.36
N PHE A 30 -9.07 -9.76 -2.06
CA PHE A 30 -9.72 -10.84 -2.81
C PHE A 30 -10.50 -11.79 -1.89
N LEU A 31 -9.87 -12.27 -0.83
CA LEU A 31 -10.49 -13.19 0.12
C LEU A 31 -11.69 -12.57 0.85
N PHE A 32 -11.60 -11.28 1.19
CA PHE A 32 -12.72 -10.53 1.76
C PHE A 32 -13.93 -10.49 0.81
N ALA A 33 -13.69 -10.27 -0.48
CA ALA A 33 -14.74 -10.26 -1.49
C ALA A 33 -15.33 -11.66 -1.75
N ALA A 34 -14.48 -12.69 -1.69
CA ALA A 34 -14.84 -14.08 -1.96
C ALA A 34 -15.71 -14.72 -0.85
N ARG A 35 -15.68 -14.18 0.38
CA ARG A 35 -16.50 -14.64 1.52
C ARG A 35 -16.52 -16.18 1.67
N GLY A 36 -15.35 -16.80 1.65
CA GLY A 36 -15.17 -18.25 1.78
C GLY A 36 -15.32 -19.06 0.47
N HIS A 37 -15.91 -18.50 -0.58
CA HIS A 37 -15.98 -19.13 -1.90
C HIS A 37 -14.74 -18.79 -2.72
N ILE A 38 -13.61 -19.44 -2.39
CA ILE A 38 -12.31 -19.11 -2.97
C ILE A 38 -12.11 -19.83 -4.29
N ASP A 39 -12.11 -19.10 -5.38
CA ASP A 39 -11.66 -19.60 -6.68
C ASP A 39 -10.12 -19.41 -6.80
N ILE A 40 -9.39 -20.51 -6.62
CA ILE A 40 -7.91 -20.53 -6.72
C ILE A 40 -7.46 -20.21 -8.16
N VAL A 41 -8.25 -20.59 -9.16
CA VAL A 41 -7.92 -20.37 -10.58
C VAL A 41 -7.98 -18.86 -10.91
N ALA A 42 -8.89 -18.13 -10.28
CA ALA A 42 -8.94 -16.67 -10.37
C ALA A 42 -7.95 -15.98 -9.42
N LEU A 43 -7.78 -16.47 -8.19
CA LEU A 43 -6.94 -15.86 -7.15
C LEU A 43 -5.48 -15.75 -7.58
N LEU A 44 -4.88 -16.88 -8.02
CA LEU A 44 -3.44 -16.92 -8.31
C LEU A 44 -3.02 -15.96 -9.43
N PRO A 45 -3.65 -15.97 -10.63
CA PRO A 45 -3.30 -15.02 -11.68
C PRO A 45 -3.60 -13.56 -11.30
N THR A 46 -4.67 -13.32 -10.54
CA THR A 46 -5.00 -11.98 -10.03
C THR A 46 -3.87 -11.43 -9.16
N VAL A 47 -3.46 -12.18 -8.14
CA VAL A 47 -2.45 -11.73 -7.19
C VAL A 47 -1.07 -11.62 -7.84
N ILE A 48 -0.71 -12.56 -8.72
CA ILE A 48 0.55 -12.50 -9.48
C ILE A 48 0.52 -11.33 -10.45
N GLY A 49 -0.58 -11.12 -11.19
CA GLY A 49 -0.74 -10.01 -12.12
C GLY A 49 -0.61 -8.64 -11.42
N ILE A 50 -1.33 -8.43 -10.30
CA ILE A 50 -1.18 -7.23 -9.47
C ILE A 50 0.27 -7.05 -9.02
N SER A 51 0.92 -8.13 -8.54
CA SER A 51 2.30 -8.07 -8.06
C SER A 51 3.29 -7.68 -9.16
N LEU A 52 3.11 -8.17 -10.39
CA LEU A 52 3.94 -7.80 -11.54
C LEU A 52 3.77 -6.33 -11.93
N VAL A 53 2.54 -5.81 -11.91
CA VAL A 53 2.28 -4.38 -12.19
C VAL A 53 2.84 -3.49 -11.08
N VAL A 54 2.72 -3.89 -9.81
CA VAL A 54 3.35 -3.20 -8.68
C VAL A 54 4.87 -3.20 -8.81
N ALA A 55 5.47 -4.33 -9.18
CA ALA A 55 6.92 -4.46 -9.44
C ALA A 55 7.36 -3.54 -10.58
N SER A 56 6.59 -3.46 -11.66
CA SER A 56 6.79 -2.51 -12.76
C SER A 56 6.82 -1.07 -12.26
N GLY A 57 5.83 -0.66 -11.47
CA GLY A 57 5.78 0.65 -10.82
C GLY A 57 7.01 0.94 -9.95
N CYS A 58 7.49 -0.06 -9.19
CA CYS A 58 8.71 0.05 -8.40
C CYS A 58 9.96 0.27 -9.26
N VAL A 59 10.06 -0.41 -10.40
CA VAL A 59 11.16 -0.24 -11.36
C VAL A 59 11.16 1.17 -11.94
N PHE A 60 10.00 1.65 -12.42
CA PHE A 60 9.86 3.02 -12.94
C PHE A 60 10.17 4.07 -11.87
N ASN A 61 9.68 3.90 -10.65
CA ASN A 61 10.01 4.78 -9.53
C ASN A 61 11.52 4.82 -9.25
N ASN A 62 12.23 3.67 -9.25
CA ASN A 62 13.68 3.64 -9.09
C ASN A 62 14.39 4.39 -10.22
N CYS A 63 13.89 4.30 -11.46
CA CYS A 63 14.44 5.01 -12.61
C CYS A 63 14.27 6.54 -12.46
N ILE A 64 13.07 6.98 -12.05
CA ILE A 64 12.74 8.38 -11.82
C ILE A 64 13.58 8.95 -10.67
N ASP A 65 13.67 8.21 -9.56
CA ASP A 65 14.28 8.69 -8.31
C ASP A 65 15.81 8.58 -8.29
N ARG A 66 16.47 7.97 -9.28
CA ARG A 66 17.91 7.64 -9.28
C ARG A 66 18.84 8.79 -8.85
N LYS A 67 18.52 10.04 -9.27
CA LYS A 67 19.31 11.23 -8.92
C LYS A 67 19.12 11.63 -7.45
N MET A 68 17.91 11.48 -6.90
CA MET A 68 17.60 11.75 -5.50
C MET A 68 18.15 10.64 -4.61
N ASP A 69 18.05 9.38 -5.03
CA ASP A 69 18.56 8.22 -4.31
C ASP A 69 20.06 8.32 -4.03
N ARG A 70 20.84 8.95 -4.91
CA ARG A 70 22.28 9.21 -4.69
C ARG A 70 22.57 10.12 -3.50
N LYS A 71 21.63 11.03 -3.18
CA LYS A 71 21.79 12.01 -2.10
C LYS A 71 21.43 11.43 -0.73
N MET A 72 20.76 10.27 -0.67
CA MET A 72 20.28 9.65 0.56
C MET A 72 21.15 8.48 0.96
N ALA A 73 21.64 8.45 2.21
CA ALA A 73 22.52 7.40 2.72
C ALA A 73 21.91 5.99 2.57
N ARG A 74 20.59 5.85 2.77
CA ARG A 74 19.87 4.59 2.64
C ARG A 74 19.80 4.05 1.21
N THR A 75 19.69 4.93 0.21
CA THR A 75 19.36 4.54 -1.16
C THR A 75 20.49 4.75 -2.16
N ARG A 76 21.58 5.39 -1.77
CA ARG A 76 22.75 5.63 -2.65
C ARG A 76 23.36 4.35 -3.23
N ASN A 77 23.14 3.20 -2.54
CA ASN A 77 23.64 1.89 -2.98
C ASN A 77 22.65 1.15 -3.91
N ARG A 78 21.52 1.75 -4.27
CA ARG A 78 20.58 1.15 -5.22
C ARG A 78 21.20 0.98 -6.60
N VAL A 79 20.76 -0.05 -7.31
CA VAL A 79 21.30 -0.45 -8.63
C VAL A 79 21.32 0.72 -9.62
N LEU A 80 20.23 1.50 -9.73
CA LEU A 80 20.13 2.63 -10.65
C LEU A 80 20.83 3.90 -10.13
N ALA A 81 20.90 4.06 -8.81
CA ALA A 81 21.66 5.16 -8.22
C ALA A 81 23.17 5.00 -8.46
N GLN A 82 23.67 3.77 -8.47
CA GLN A 82 25.08 3.42 -8.76
C GLN A 82 25.36 3.13 -10.24
N GLU A 83 24.39 3.39 -11.14
CA GLU A 83 24.55 3.17 -12.57
C GLU A 83 24.88 1.73 -13.01
N ARG A 84 24.65 0.73 -12.09
CA ARG A 84 24.87 -0.69 -12.40
C ARG A 84 23.85 -1.26 -13.39
N MET A 85 22.81 -0.49 -13.76
CA MET A 85 21.83 -0.77 -14.80
C MET A 85 21.51 0.53 -15.52
N SER A 86 21.46 0.50 -16.85
CA SER A 86 21.07 1.68 -17.62
C SER A 86 19.58 2.03 -17.41
N PRO A 87 19.21 3.31 -17.45
CA PRO A 87 17.79 3.70 -17.37
C PRO A 87 16.92 3.06 -18.47
N LYS A 88 17.47 2.90 -19.68
CA LYS A 88 16.78 2.24 -20.80
C LYS A 88 16.47 0.77 -20.49
N ALA A 89 17.44 0.02 -19.95
CA ALA A 89 17.23 -1.37 -19.54
C ALA A 89 16.21 -1.48 -18.38
N ALA A 90 16.21 -0.52 -17.43
CA ALA A 90 15.23 -0.49 -16.37
C ALA A 90 13.81 -0.21 -16.90
N VAL A 91 13.65 0.75 -17.80
CA VAL A 91 12.35 1.04 -18.43
C VAL A 91 11.86 -0.18 -19.21
N PHE A 92 12.71 -0.81 -20.02
CA PHE A 92 12.36 -2.02 -20.76
C PHE A 92 11.91 -3.15 -19.81
N TYR A 93 12.65 -3.38 -18.73
CA TYR A 93 12.28 -4.40 -17.71
C TYR A 93 10.96 -4.08 -17.02
N GLY A 94 10.74 -2.81 -16.61
CA GLY A 94 9.47 -2.39 -16.03
C GLY A 94 8.29 -2.58 -16.99
N SER A 95 8.48 -2.25 -18.28
CA SER A 95 7.46 -2.48 -19.31
C SER A 95 7.15 -3.97 -19.49
N LEU A 96 8.19 -4.83 -19.50
CA LEU A 96 8.03 -6.27 -19.61
C LEU A 96 7.22 -6.84 -18.43
N LEU A 97 7.49 -6.38 -17.20
CA LEU A 97 6.72 -6.80 -16.01
C LEU A 97 5.24 -6.38 -16.13
N CYS A 98 4.97 -5.16 -16.59
CA CYS A 98 3.61 -4.69 -16.83
C CYS A 98 2.91 -5.51 -17.92
N MET A 99 3.59 -5.74 -19.04
CA MET A 99 3.08 -6.56 -20.16
C MET A 99 2.84 -8.01 -19.77
N ALA A 100 3.59 -8.57 -18.83
CA ALA A 100 3.35 -9.91 -18.29
C ALA A 100 2.17 -9.94 -17.29
N GLY A 101 2.02 -8.90 -16.46
CA GLY A 101 0.96 -8.83 -15.47
C GLY A 101 -0.42 -8.55 -16.05
N MET A 102 -0.51 -7.69 -17.07
CA MET A 102 -1.80 -7.29 -17.65
C MET A 102 -2.61 -8.42 -18.28
N PRO A 103 -2.04 -9.32 -19.10
CA PRO A 103 -2.77 -10.47 -19.64
C PRO A 103 -3.28 -11.42 -18.55
N MET A 104 -2.53 -11.59 -17.45
CA MET A 104 -2.97 -12.41 -16.31
C MET A 104 -4.21 -11.80 -15.65
N LEU A 105 -4.22 -10.48 -15.47
CA LEU A 105 -5.39 -9.76 -14.94
C LEU A 105 -6.57 -9.84 -15.90
N TRP A 106 -6.32 -9.69 -17.20
CA TRP A 106 -7.36 -9.79 -18.23
C TRP A 106 -8.04 -11.17 -18.25
N ALA A 107 -7.26 -12.24 -18.12
CA ALA A 107 -7.78 -13.60 -18.13
C ALA A 107 -8.53 -14.01 -16.85
N ALA A 108 -8.19 -13.41 -15.70
CA ALA A 108 -8.67 -13.85 -14.39
C ALA A 108 -9.60 -12.86 -13.68
N THR A 109 -9.78 -11.64 -14.22
CA THR A 109 -10.53 -10.58 -13.54
C THR A 109 -11.48 -9.84 -14.50
N ASN A 110 -11.99 -8.70 -14.05
CA ASN A 110 -12.88 -7.81 -14.79
C ASN A 110 -12.25 -6.45 -15.06
N MET A 111 -12.90 -5.64 -15.92
CA MET A 111 -12.42 -4.31 -16.31
C MET A 111 -12.27 -3.35 -15.14
N LEU A 112 -13.07 -3.49 -14.08
CA LEU A 112 -12.96 -2.64 -12.90
C LEU A 112 -11.66 -2.88 -12.15
N ALA A 113 -11.31 -4.15 -11.89
CA ALA A 113 -10.05 -4.52 -11.24
C ALA A 113 -8.84 -4.05 -12.06
N ILE A 114 -8.87 -4.25 -13.37
CA ILE A 114 -7.83 -3.77 -14.30
C ILE A 114 -7.71 -2.24 -14.22
N GLY A 115 -8.83 -1.53 -14.26
CA GLY A 115 -8.88 -0.07 -14.14
C GLY A 115 -8.28 0.43 -12.83
N VAL A 116 -8.57 -0.23 -11.71
CA VAL A 116 -8.00 0.10 -10.39
C VAL A 116 -6.49 -0.09 -10.37
N VAL A 117 -5.97 -1.19 -10.93
CA VAL A 117 -4.52 -1.46 -11.02
C VAL A 117 -3.82 -0.40 -11.88
N LEU A 118 -4.40 -0.08 -13.04
CA LEU A 118 -3.86 0.96 -13.93
C LEU A 118 -3.90 2.34 -13.30
N ALA A 119 -5.00 2.71 -12.65
CA ALA A 119 -5.11 3.97 -11.91
C ALA A 119 -4.04 4.05 -10.81
N GLY A 120 -3.83 2.98 -10.05
CA GLY A 120 -2.77 2.87 -9.05
C GLY A 120 -1.37 3.08 -9.66
N LEU A 121 -1.08 2.45 -10.79
CA LEU A 121 0.19 2.61 -11.51
C LEU A 121 0.39 4.06 -12.00
N VAL A 122 -0.62 4.65 -12.61
CA VAL A 122 -0.57 6.04 -13.11
C VAL A 122 -0.40 7.04 -11.96
N ILE A 123 -1.15 6.87 -10.86
CA ILE A 123 -1.00 7.71 -9.67
C ILE A 123 0.41 7.57 -9.08
N TYR A 124 0.92 6.34 -8.94
CA TYR A 124 2.23 6.08 -8.33
C TYR A 124 3.38 6.60 -9.18
N VAL A 125 3.41 6.28 -10.47
CA VAL A 125 4.52 6.64 -11.36
C VAL A 125 4.36 8.08 -11.86
N GLY A 126 3.18 8.43 -12.36
CA GLY A 126 2.91 9.73 -12.98
C GLY A 126 2.77 10.85 -11.93
N LEU A 127 1.70 10.82 -11.15
CA LEU A 127 1.40 11.93 -10.24
C LEU A 127 2.37 12.00 -9.06
N TYR A 128 2.60 10.87 -8.38
CA TYR A 128 3.44 10.87 -7.18
C TYR A 128 4.92 10.95 -7.52
N SER A 129 5.48 9.98 -8.26
CA SER A 129 6.94 9.88 -8.42
C SER A 129 7.52 10.95 -9.33
N LEU A 130 6.85 11.29 -10.44
CA LEU A 130 7.35 12.32 -11.38
C LEU A 130 7.18 13.73 -10.83
N TYR A 131 6.05 14.02 -10.15
CA TYR A 131 5.71 15.40 -9.82
C TYR A 131 5.59 15.65 -8.30
N LEU A 132 4.57 15.11 -7.63
CA LEU A 132 4.20 15.53 -6.27
C LEU A 132 5.27 15.24 -5.21
N LYS A 133 5.99 14.14 -5.32
CA LYS A 133 7.07 13.78 -4.39
C LYS A 133 8.15 14.85 -4.28
N ARG A 134 8.33 15.66 -5.32
CA ARG A 134 9.39 16.68 -5.42
C ARG A 134 8.90 18.09 -5.12
N HIS A 135 7.60 18.33 -5.28
CA HIS A 135 7.05 19.68 -5.28
C HIS A 135 6.02 19.92 -4.17
N SER A 136 5.47 18.87 -3.55
CA SER A 136 4.35 19.04 -2.63
C SER A 136 4.45 18.20 -1.36
N ILE A 137 4.07 18.81 -0.23
CA ILE A 137 3.87 18.11 1.06
C ILE A 137 2.71 17.09 0.99
N TYR A 138 1.79 17.28 0.03
CA TYR A 138 0.64 16.40 -0.20
C TYR A 138 0.98 15.18 -1.06
N GLY A 139 2.25 15.04 -1.50
CA GLY A 139 2.69 13.89 -2.27
C GLY A 139 2.35 12.55 -1.59
N SER A 140 2.56 12.46 -0.26
CA SER A 140 2.21 11.25 0.49
C SER A 140 0.71 10.94 0.46
N LEU A 141 -0.16 11.97 0.47
CA LEU A 141 -1.61 11.79 0.42
C LEU A 141 -2.06 11.21 -0.93
N ILE A 142 -1.59 11.76 -2.03
CA ILE A 142 -1.91 11.22 -3.35
C ILE A 142 -1.26 9.84 -3.56
N GLY A 143 -0.02 9.66 -3.07
CA GLY A 143 0.65 8.36 -3.08
C GLY A 143 -0.07 7.28 -2.29
N SER A 144 -0.85 7.65 -1.25
CA SER A 144 -1.63 6.68 -0.46
C SER A 144 -2.76 6.02 -1.26
N LEU A 145 -3.34 6.72 -2.22
CA LEU A 145 -4.33 6.14 -3.13
C LEU A 145 -3.72 5.01 -3.99
N ALA A 146 -2.49 5.23 -4.46
CA ALA A 146 -1.77 4.18 -5.20
C ALA A 146 -1.47 2.95 -4.32
N GLY A 147 -1.16 3.16 -3.03
CA GLY A 147 -0.93 2.06 -2.09
C GLY A 147 -2.20 1.32 -1.67
N ALA A 148 -3.37 1.94 -1.82
CA ALA A 148 -4.66 1.31 -1.60
C ALA A 148 -5.18 0.55 -2.84
N ALA A 149 -4.58 0.76 -4.02
CA ALA A 149 -5.01 0.11 -5.25
C ALA A 149 -4.88 -1.43 -5.22
N PRO A 150 -3.80 -2.07 -4.70
CA PRO A 150 -3.70 -3.52 -4.66
C PRO A 150 -4.82 -4.22 -3.87
N PRO A 151 -5.11 -3.89 -2.60
CA PRO A 151 -6.23 -4.50 -1.88
C PRO A 151 -7.58 -4.22 -2.53
N LEU A 152 -7.79 -3.01 -3.06
CA LEU A 152 -9.00 -2.66 -3.78
C LEU A 152 -9.15 -3.46 -5.08
N ALA A 153 -8.07 -3.64 -5.84
CA ALA A 153 -8.08 -4.45 -7.07
C ALA A 153 -8.36 -5.92 -6.76
N GLY A 154 -7.77 -6.47 -5.68
CA GLY A 154 -8.09 -7.81 -5.21
C GLY A 154 -9.57 -7.96 -4.89
N TYR A 155 -10.18 -7.01 -4.20
CA TYR A 155 -11.62 -6.97 -3.93
C TYR A 155 -12.45 -6.90 -5.23
N CYS A 156 -12.14 -5.94 -6.10
CA CYS A 156 -12.85 -5.72 -7.35
C CYS A 156 -12.69 -6.89 -8.36
N ALA A 157 -11.65 -7.71 -8.22
CA ALA A 157 -11.48 -8.90 -9.07
C ALA A 157 -12.62 -9.92 -8.88
N VAL A 158 -13.16 -10.00 -7.66
CA VAL A 158 -14.30 -10.87 -7.33
C VAL A 158 -15.62 -10.12 -7.51
N ARG A 159 -15.66 -8.85 -7.08
CA ARG A 159 -16.85 -7.99 -7.21
C ARG A 159 -16.72 -7.14 -8.47
N SER A 160 -17.67 -7.27 -9.39
CA SER A 160 -17.65 -6.53 -10.67
C SER A 160 -18.15 -5.08 -10.55
N HIS A 161 -18.39 -4.58 -9.34
CA HIS A 161 -18.90 -3.23 -9.08
C HIS A 161 -18.15 -2.59 -7.89
N PHE A 162 -18.13 -1.25 -7.88
CA PHE A 162 -17.54 -0.46 -6.82
C PHE A 162 -18.64 -0.11 -5.80
N ASP A 163 -18.72 -0.88 -4.73
CA ASP A 163 -19.71 -0.76 -3.67
C ASP A 163 -19.17 -0.04 -2.43
N MET A 164 -20.00 0.04 -1.38
CA MET A 164 -19.62 0.67 -0.11
C MET A 164 -18.43 -0.06 0.54
N GLN A 165 -18.30 -1.37 0.40
CA GLN A 165 -17.17 -2.15 0.93
C GLN A 165 -15.87 -1.76 0.23
N ALA A 166 -15.91 -1.58 -1.10
CA ALA A 166 -14.77 -1.10 -1.89
C ALA A 166 -14.34 0.30 -1.44
N LEU A 167 -15.28 1.22 -1.19
CA LEU A 167 -15.01 2.57 -0.71
C LEU A 167 -14.38 2.56 0.70
N ILE A 168 -14.90 1.71 1.60
CA ILE A 168 -14.35 1.55 2.95
C ILE A 168 -12.93 0.98 2.87
N LEU A 169 -12.67 -0.05 2.04
CA LEU A 169 -11.32 -0.60 1.83
C LEU A 169 -10.35 0.46 1.29
N LEU A 170 -10.74 1.21 0.27
CA LEU A 170 -9.95 2.33 -0.25
C LEU A 170 -9.59 3.31 0.85
N SER A 171 -10.57 3.67 1.70
CA SER A 171 -10.38 4.59 2.82
C SER A 171 -9.42 4.02 3.86
N ILE A 172 -9.62 2.77 4.29
CA ILE A 172 -8.78 2.09 5.28
C ILE A 172 -7.31 2.09 4.85
N PHE A 173 -7.02 1.59 3.64
CA PHE A 173 -5.64 1.45 3.18
C PHE A 173 -4.98 2.80 2.85
N SER A 174 -5.75 3.78 2.36
CA SER A 174 -5.23 5.14 2.16
C SER A 174 -4.92 5.83 3.48
N LEU A 175 -5.81 5.73 4.48
CA LEU A 175 -5.62 6.34 5.80
C LEU A 175 -4.50 5.65 6.58
N TRP A 176 -4.38 4.31 6.51
CA TRP A 176 -3.28 3.56 7.10
C TRP A 176 -1.92 4.01 6.57
N GLN A 177 -1.82 4.28 5.30
CA GLN A 177 -0.55 4.63 4.67
C GLN A 177 0.00 5.98 5.13
N MET A 178 -0.84 6.91 5.57
CA MET A 178 -0.39 8.24 5.99
C MET A 178 0.49 8.23 7.25
N PRO A 179 0.09 7.62 8.39
CA PRO A 179 0.96 7.47 9.55
C PRO A 179 2.22 6.67 9.24
N HIS A 180 2.12 5.63 8.40
CA HIS A 180 3.24 4.82 7.92
C HIS A 180 4.28 5.70 7.19
N CYS A 181 3.84 6.50 6.22
CA CYS A 181 4.72 7.40 5.46
C CYS A 181 5.35 8.48 6.34
N TYR A 182 4.60 9.06 7.28
CA TYR A 182 5.16 10.05 8.19
C TYR A 182 6.14 9.43 9.18
N ALA A 183 5.90 8.20 9.64
CA ALA A 183 6.87 7.46 10.45
C ALA A 183 8.18 7.20 9.68
N ILE A 184 8.11 6.78 8.41
CA ILE A 184 9.28 6.67 7.54
C ILE A 184 10.00 8.02 7.43
N ALA A 185 9.27 9.10 7.19
CA ALA A 185 9.85 10.41 6.98
C ALA A 185 10.56 10.96 8.24
N ILE A 186 10.03 10.69 9.44
CA ILE A 186 10.69 11.03 10.70
C ILE A 186 11.90 10.11 10.94
N PHE A 187 11.75 8.79 10.77
CA PHE A 187 12.84 7.82 10.94
C PHE A 187 14.02 8.10 10.00
N ARG A 188 13.75 8.60 8.81
CA ARG A 188 14.71 8.92 7.74
C ARG A 188 14.84 10.42 7.49
N PHE A 189 14.64 11.22 8.52
CA PHE A 189 14.60 12.69 8.42
C PHE A 189 15.81 13.27 7.71
N GLN A 190 17.03 12.80 8.06
CA GLN A 190 18.28 13.27 7.46
C GLN A 190 18.36 12.94 5.96
N ASP A 191 17.92 11.74 5.54
CA ASP A 191 17.89 11.35 4.13
C ASP A 191 16.95 12.26 3.32
N TYR A 192 15.73 12.52 3.82
CA TYR A 192 14.76 13.37 3.15
C TYR A 192 15.21 14.84 3.09
N SER A 193 15.85 15.32 4.15
CA SER A 193 16.42 16.68 4.20
C SER A 193 17.57 16.82 3.20
N ALA A 194 18.50 15.86 3.16
CA ALA A 194 19.65 15.87 2.23
C ALA A 194 19.19 15.84 0.74
N ALA A 195 18.10 15.15 0.45
CA ALA A 195 17.52 15.08 -0.89
C ALA A 195 16.55 16.25 -1.20
N ALA A 196 16.33 17.17 -0.25
CA ALA A 196 15.39 18.30 -0.35
C ALA A 196 13.94 17.87 -0.70
N ILE A 197 13.51 16.67 -0.25
CA ILE A 197 12.16 16.17 -0.50
C ILE A 197 11.19 16.86 0.47
N PRO A 198 10.11 17.50 -0.02
CA PRO A 198 9.22 18.33 0.80
C PRO A 198 8.18 17.50 1.58
N VAL A 199 8.63 16.48 2.34
CA VAL A 199 7.72 15.73 3.23
C VAL A 199 7.34 16.58 4.45
N LEU A 200 6.17 16.30 5.02
CA LEU A 200 5.59 17.09 6.11
C LEU A 200 6.57 17.37 7.26
N PRO A 201 7.31 16.37 7.83
CA PRO A 201 8.22 16.65 8.93
C PRO A 201 9.41 17.54 8.54
N VAL A 202 9.85 17.52 7.28
CA VAL A 202 10.94 18.39 6.78
C VAL A 202 10.44 19.83 6.59
N LYS A 203 9.21 20.02 6.08
CA LYS A 203 8.66 21.36 5.80
C LYS A 203 7.96 22.03 6.99
N LYS A 204 7.23 21.26 7.80
CA LYS A 204 6.42 21.79 8.92
C LYS A 204 6.89 21.30 10.30
N GLY A 205 7.99 20.56 10.34
CA GLY A 205 8.58 20.04 11.57
C GLY A 205 7.95 18.73 12.07
N ILE A 206 8.69 18.03 12.93
CA ILE A 206 8.29 16.76 13.54
C ILE A 206 7.03 16.91 14.42
N PRO A 207 6.83 18.02 15.19
CA PRO A 207 5.61 18.17 15.98
C PRO A 207 4.33 18.21 15.13
N ALA A 208 4.36 18.85 13.96
CA ALA A 208 3.23 18.85 13.04
C ALA A 208 2.95 17.43 12.51
N ALA A 209 4.02 16.69 12.14
CA ALA A 209 3.86 15.31 11.68
C ALA A 209 3.26 14.38 12.75
N LYS A 210 3.61 14.55 14.04
CA LYS A 210 3.02 13.80 15.16
C LYS A 210 1.51 14.04 15.29
N LYS A 211 1.05 15.30 15.14
CA LYS A 211 -0.39 15.62 15.14
C LYS A 211 -1.12 14.93 13.99
N HIS A 212 -0.57 15.00 12.79
CA HIS A 212 -1.14 14.33 11.62
C HIS A 212 -1.16 12.80 11.79
N ILE A 213 -0.10 12.18 12.34
CA ILE A 213 -0.06 10.74 12.64
C ILE A 213 -1.25 10.34 13.53
N VAL A 214 -1.46 11.04 14.64
CA VAL A 214 -2.58 10.76 15.56
C VAL A 214 -3.94 10.92 14.86
N GLY A 215 -4.14 12.00 14.12
CA GLY A 215 -5.38 12.25 13.38
C GLY A 215 -5.69 11.16 12.34
N TYR A 216 -4.67 10.74 11.56
CA TYR A 216 -4.85 9.69 10.57
C TYR A 216 -5.05 8.29 11.19
N ILE A 217 -4.45 8.00 12.35
CA ILE A 217 -4.73 6.75 13.08
C ILE A 217 -6.18 6.73 13.56
N LEU A 218 -6.71 7.83 14.10
CA LEU A 218 -8.10 7.91 14.50
C LEU A 218 -9.06 7.73 13.32
N ALA A 219 -8.76 8.38 12.18
CA ALA A 219 -9.53 8.22 10.95
C ALA A 219 -9.46 6.79 10.40
N PHE A 220 -8.26 6.16 10.44
CA PHE A 220 -8.08 4.75 10.07
C PHE A 220 -8.92 3.82 10.96
N MET A 221 -8.92 4.03 12.29
CA MET A 221 -9.73 3.25 13.21
C MET A 221 -11.22 3.39 12.90
N ALA A 222 -11.69 4.62 12.70
CA ALA A 222 -13.09 4.87 12.34
C ALA A 222 -13.46 4.16 11.03
N ALA A 223 -12.64 4.29 9.97
CA ALA A 223 -12.88 3.62 8.70
C ALA A 223 -12.87 2.09 8.84
N SER A 224 -11.94 1.53 9.63
CA SER A 224 -11.86 0.07 9.86
C SER A 224 -13.10 -0.46 10.58
N LEU A 225 -13.61 0.28 11.57
CA LEU A 225 -14.83 -0.11 12.31
C LEU A 225 -16.09 -0.05 11.44
N MET A 226 -16.09 0.77 10.38
CA MET A 226 -17.20 0.84 9.42
C MET A 226 -17.49 -0.51 8.75
N LEU A 227 -16.52 -1.41 8.61
CA LEU A 227 -16.76 -2.75 8.07
C LEU A 227 -17.67 -3.58 8.99
N THR A 228 -17.50 -3.47 10.30
CA THR A 228 -18.38 -4.18 11.27
C THR A 228 -19.74 -3.48 11.40
N VAL A 229 -19.76 -2.15 11.47
CA VAL A 229 -21.00 -1.37 11.56
C VAL A 229 -21.88 -1.59 10.32
N GLY A 230 -21.26 -1.74 9.14
CA GLY A 230 -21.95 -2.09 7.90
C GLY A 230 -22.35 -3.57 7.77
N GLY A 231 -22.07 -4.40 8.80
CA GLY A 231 -22.39 -5.82 8.76
C GLY A 231 -21.52 -6.66 7.82
N TYR A 232 -20.33 -6.16 7.44
CA TYR A 232 -19.44 -6.83 6.47
C TYR A 232 -18.43 -7.77 7.12
N THR A 233 -18.14 -7.55 8.42
CA THR A 233 -17.22 -8.35 9.23
C THR A 233 -17.84 -8.67 10.57
N GLY A 234 -17.33 -9.76 11.21
CA GLY A 234 -17.85 -10.27 12.49
C GLY A 234 -17.28 -9.53 13.72
N TYR A 235 -17.68 -10.04 14.89
CA TYR A 235 -17.26 -9.49 16.18
C TYR A 235 -15.76 -9.71 16.47
N PHE A 236 -15.19 -10.80 15.98
CA PHE A 236 -13.78 -11.12 16.19
C PHE A 236 -12.88 -10.09 15.49
N TYR A 237 -13.22 -9.73 14.23
CA TYR A 237 -12.58 -8.63 13.52
C TYR A 237 -12.66 -7.31 14.32
N PHE A 238 -13.86 -6.97 14.83
CA PHE A 238 -14.08 -5.76 15.62
C PHE A 238 -13.13 -5.67 16.81
N VAL A 239 -13.02 -6.73 17.60
CA VAL A 239 -12.17 -6.77 18.81
C VAL A 239 -10.70 -6.63 18.42
N VAL A 240 -10.22 -7.44 17.46
CA VAL A 240 -8.81 -7.45 17.08
C VAL A 240 -8.40 -6.11 16.49
N VAL A 241 -9.19 -5.54 15.57
CA VAL A 241 -8.86 -4.26 14.92
C VAL A 241 -8.94 -3.10 15.92
N SER A 242 -9.88 -3.14 16.88
CA SER A 242 -9.94 -2.13 17.95
C SER A 242 -8.70 -2.19 18.84
N VAL A 243 -8.27 -3.37 19.28
CA VAL A 243 -7.06 -3.55 20.09
C VAL A 243 -5.82 -3.08 19.33
N MET A 244 -5.69 -3.46 18.08
CA MET A 244 -4.56 -3.04 17.22
C MET A 244 -4.56 -1.52 17.00
N GLY A 245 -5.70 -0.92 16.72
CA GLY A 245 -5.84 0.51 16.52
C GLY A 245 -5.52 1.31 17.80
N LEU A 246 -6.04 0.90 18.96
CA LEU A 246 -5.76 1.52 20.25
C LEU A 246 -4.29 1.39 20.64
N SER A 247 -3.68 0.22 20.40
CA SER A 247 -2.25 0.01 20.64
C SER A 247 -1.39 0.91 19.75
N TRP A 248 -1.77 1.09 18.48
CA TRP A 248 -1.08 2.01 17.56
C TRP A 248 -1.24 3.46 17.99
N LEU A 249 -2.43 3.86 18.41
CA LEU A 249 -2.71 5.19 18.94
C LEU A 249 -1.92 5.47 20.23
N TYR A 250 -1.85 4.52 21.14
CA TYR A 250 -1.02 4.60 22.36
C TYR A 250 0.45 4.83 22.00
N LEU A 251 1.00 4.02 21.09
CA LEU A 251 2.37 4.17 20.61
C LEU A 251 2.60 5.54 19.93
N ALA A 252 1.63 6.03 19.16
CA ALA A 252 1.69 7.35 18.53
C ALA A 252 1.73 8.47 19.58
N ARG A 253 0.88 8.39 20.61
CA ARG A 253 0.84 9.38 21.71
C ARG A 253 2.10 9.38 22.56
N ALA A 254 2.75 8.22 22.76
CA ALA A 254 4.04 8.13 23.45
C ALA A 254 5.12 9.00 22.78
N GLY A 255 4.97 9.27 21.48
CA GLY A 255 5.85 10.15 20.73
C GLY A 255 5.93 11.59 21.24
N TYR A 256 4.90 12.10 21.91
CA TYR A 256 4.92 13.47 22.46
C TYR A 256 5.84 13.62 23.67
N ARG A 257 6.16 12.51 24.34
CA ARG A 257 7.04 12.46 25.52
C ARG A 257 8.43 11.90 25.22
N THR A 258 8.71 11.50 23.98
CA THR A 258 9.98 10.88 23.61
C THR A 258 11.07 11.93 23.37
N LEU A 259 12.28 11.65 23.82
CA LEU A 259 13.48 12.40 23.48
C LEU A 259 14.10 11.91 22.15
N ASP A 260 13.93 10.62 21.81
CA ASP A 260 14.42 10.03 20.55
C ASP A 260 13.28 9.80 19.56
N ASN A 261 13.04 10.82 18.71
CA ASN A 261 12.06 10.75 17.64
C ASN A 261 12.36 9.67 16.60
N ARG A 262 13.64 9.35 16.37
CA ARG A 262 14.04 8.36 15.38
C ARG A 262 13.68 6.94 15.82
N LEU A 263 14.01 6.58 17.06
CA LEU A 263 13.67 5.27 17.62
C LEU A 263 12.16 5.08 17.74
N TRP A 264 11.46 6.11 18.22
CA TRP A 264 9.99 6.11 18.29
C TRP A 264 9.37 5.89 16.91
N ALA A 265 9.78 6.65 15.91
CA ALA A 265 9.25 6.53 14.55
C ALA A 265 9.54 5.16 13.94
N LYS A 266 10.70 4.54 14.24
CA LYS A 266 11.00 3.16 13.84
C LYS A 266 10.02 2.16 14.45
N LYS A 267 9.71 2.28 15.75
CA LYS A 267 8.72 1.42 16.44
C LYS A 267 7.33 1.59 15.81
N LEU A 268 6.91 2.84 15.57
CA LEU A 268 5.63 3.16 14.95
C LEU A 268 5.54 2.58 13.52
N LEU A 269 6.62 2.65 12.75
CA LEU A 269 6.73 2.08 11.42
C LEU A 269 6.57 0.55 11.43
N VAL A 270 7.30 -0.15 12.32
CA VAL A 270 7.21 -1.61 12.44
C VAL A 270 5.80 -2.02 12.85
N PHE A 271 5.21 -1.32 13.82
CA PHE A 271 3.85 -1.59 14.27
C PHE A 271 2.81 -1.36 13.16
N SER A 272 3.01 -0.36 12.29
CA SER A 272 2.12 -0.14 11.14
C SER A 272 2.12 -1.31 10.15
N LEU A 273 3.27 -1.94 9.92
CA LEU A 273 3.37 -3.14 9.08
C LEU A 273 2.65 -4.33 9.71
N LEU A 274 2.80 -4.52 11.03
CA LEU A 274 2.05 -5.54 11.77
C LEU A 274 0.54 -5.28 11.67
N ASN A 275 0.12 -4.02 11.83
CA ASN A 275 -1.29 -3.63 11.79
C ASN A 275 -1.94 -3.97 10.43
N VAL A 276 -1.31 -3.61 9.32
CA VAL A 276 -1.87 -3.91 7.99
C VAL A 276 -1.87 -5.40 7.68
N PHE A 277 -0.88 -6.15 8.17
CA PHE A 277 -0.86 -7.60 8.05
C PHE A 277 -2.03 -8.24 8.81
N VAL A 278 -2.19 -7.89 10.10
CA VAL A 278 -3.30 -8.39 10.94
C VAL A 278 -4.65 -8.00 10.35
N LEU A 279 -4.81 -6.75 9.89
CA LEU A 279 -6.02 -6.30 9.21
C LEU A 279 -6.33 -7.17 7.98
N SER A 280 -5.33 -7.41 7.12
CA SER A 280 -5.51 -8.22 5.90
C SER A 280 -5.91 -9.66 6.22
N VAL A 281 -5.35 -10.25 7.27
CA VAL A 281 -5.76 -11.58 7.75
C VAL A 281 -7.18 -11.54 8.29
N MET A 282 -7.52 -10.55 9.12
CA MET A 282 -8.82 -10.47 9.77
C MET A 282 -9.97 -10.29 8.79
N ILE A 283 -9.83 -9.43 7.78
CA ILE A 283 -10.85 -9.29 6.72
C ILE A 283 -11.01 -10.56 5.88
N SER A 284 -9.96 -11.41 5.84
CA SER A 284 -9.98 -12.67 5.08
C SER A 284 -10.71 -13.80 5.79
N ILE A 285 -10.75 -13.80 7.13
CA ILE A 285 -11.26 -14.93 7.93
C ILE A 285 -12.56 -14.61 8.68
N ASP A 286 -12.82 -13.36 9.05
CA ASP A 286 -13.99 -12.97 9.84
C ASP A 286 -14.92 -12.04 9.00
N PHE A 287 -15.42 -12.60 7.91
CA PHE A 287 -16.45 -11.98 7.07
C PHE A 287 -17.83 -12.42 7.51
N SER A 288 -18.83 -11.53 7.47
CA SER A 288 -20.22 -11.90 7.66
C SER A 288 -20.89 -12.25 6.33
N VAL A 289 -21.66 -13.36 6.36
CA VAL A 289 -22.56 -13.70 5.24
C VAL A 289 -23.89 -13.05 5.56
N PRO A 290 -24.46 -12.18 4.68
CA PRO A 290 -25.78 -11.62 4.88
C PRO A 290 -26.80 -12.75 5.13
N ALA A 291 -27.70 -12.58 6.11
CA ALA A 291 -28.78 -13.53 6.31
C ALA A 291 -29.59 -13.66 5.03
N ALA A 292 -30.12 -14.86 4.75
CA ALA A 292 -30.88 -15.14 3.52
C ALA A 292 -32.08 -14.17 3.31
N SER A 293 -32.60 -13.57 4.39
CA SER A 293 -33.63 -12.53 4.37
C SER A 293 -33.17 -11.22 3.66
N ASP A 294 -31.90 -10.88 3.72
CA ASP A 294 -31.37 -9.65 3.10
C ASP A 294 -31.14 -9.82 1.60
N MET A 295 -30.98 -11.07 1.13
CA MET A 295 -30.88 -11.36 -0.31
C MET A 295 -32.22 -11.17 -1.05
N LEU A 296 -33.34 -11.40 -0.38
CA LEU A 296 -34.68 -11.26 -0.99
C LEU A 296 -35.06 -9.78 -1.19
N LEU A 297 -34.52 -8.87 -0.39
CA LEU A 297 -34.78 -7.42 -0.51
C LEU A 297 -33.95 -6.75 -1.60
N THR A 298 -32.85 -7.37 -2.05
CA THR A 298 -31.95 -6.83 -3.10
C THR A 298 -32.38 -7.25 -4.51
N TYR A 299 -33.30 -8.19 -4.64
CA TYR A 299 -33.80 -8.72 -5.91
C TYR A 299 -35.34 -8.50 -6.09
N ALA A 300 -35.96 -7.63 -5.30
CA ALA A 300 -37.31 -7.16 -5.60
C ALA A 300 -37.25 -6.20 -6.80
N PRO A 301 -38.07 -6.43 -7.87
CA PRO A 301 -38.00 -5.72 -9.13
C PRO A 301 -38.36 -4.23 -9.02
#